data_cb1cd56a55d01d7510f795a54ea1b274
#
_entry.id   cb1cd56a55d01d7510f795a54ea1b274
#
_cell.length_a   1.000
_cell.length_b   1.000
_cell.length_c   1.000
_cell.angle_alpha   90.00
_cell.angle_beta   90.00
_cell.angle_gamma   90.00
#
_symmetry.space_group_name_H-M   'P 1'
#
loop_
_entity.id
_entity.type
_entity.pdbx_description
1 polymer ?
#
loop_
_entity_poly.entity_id
_entity_poly.type
_entity_poly.pdbx_seq_one_letter_code
_entity_poly.pdbx_strand_id
1 'polypeptide(L)'
;FWYPSMRLFRQTERGNWHGVMKRVAEALKDHFSGRSKPVKPTLASQTSIKPQLIQDILCPISLGELVDKITILQIKTQHLQGTALDNVKKELDALGTTLKNLNFNIDDTLTQRLKEVNQDLWQIEDDIRHQESQKNFGETFIHLARSVYQLNDRRAAIKREINTTYGSTFIEEKSYQQY
;
A
#
# COMPACT_ATOMS: atom_id res chain seq x y z
N PHE A 1 -0.80 -10.56 6.43
CA PHE A 1 -0.93 -11.62 5.40
C PHE A 1 -2.31 -11.54 4.77
N TRP A 2 -2.38 -11.29 3.46
CA TRP A 2 -3.63 -11.08 2.72
C TRP A 2 -4.45 -12.36 2.49
N TYR A 3 -3.79 -13.52 2.57
CA TYR A 3 -4.42 -14.83 2.37
C TYR A 3 -3.89 -15.83 3.40
N PRO A 4 -4.55 -15.97 4.55
CA PRO A 4 -4.11 -16.89 5.61
C PRO A 4 -4.13 -18.36 5.20
N SER A 5 -4.85 -18.71 4.11
CA SER A 5 -4.92 -20.06 3.54
C SER A 5 -3.93 -20.31 2.40
N MET A 6 -3.11 -19.32 2.02
CA MET A 6 -2.16 -19.47 0.92
C MET A 6 -0.99 -20.36 1.33
N ARG A 7 -0.72 -21.38 0.53
CA ARG A 7 0.46 -22.23 0.67
C ARG A 7 1.45 -21.94 -0.46
N LEU A 8 2.67 -21.52 -0.11
CA LEU A 8 3.72 -21.19 -1.06
C LEU A 8 4.61 -22.40 -1.31
N PHE A 9 4.82 -22.75 -2.59
CA PHE A 9 5.78 -23.76 -3.03
C PHE A 9 6.94 -23.07 -3.76
N ARG A 10 8.14 -23.09 -3.16
CA ARG A 10 9.32 -22.42 -3.71
C ARG A 10 10.26 -23.45 -4.36
N GLN A 11 10.99 -23.02 -5.39
CA GLN A 11 12.09 -23.81 -5.93
C GLN A 11 13.21 -23.93 -4.90
N THR A 12 13.78 -25.13 -4.76
CA THR A 12 14.99 -25.37 -3.98
C THR A 12 16.25 -25.10 -4.81
N GLU A 13 16.13 -25.22 -6.15
CA GLU A 13 17.16 -24.95 -7.13
C GLU A 13 16.57 -24.10 -8.26
N ARG A 14 17.29 -23.08 -8.71
CA ARG A 14 16.83 -22.18 -9.76
C ARG A 14 16.58 -22.93 -11.07
N GLY A 15 15.37 -22.83 -11.62
CA GLY A 15 14.96 -23.50 -12.84
C GLY A 15 14.40 -24.91 -12.66
N ASN A 16 14.50 -25.52 -11.47
CA ASN A 16 13.97 -26.84 -11.20
C ASN A 16 12.49 -26.78 -10.78
N TRP A 17 11.60 -26.79 -11.75
CA TRP A 17 10.16 -26.81 -11.54
C TRP A 17 9.60 -28.20 -11.22
N HIS A 18 10.30 -29.28 -11.60
CA HIS A 18 9.82 -30.65 -11.39
C HIS A 18 9.58 -30.93 -9.90
N GLY A 19 10.53 -30.58 -9.04
CA GLY A 19 10.37 -30.73 -7.59
C GLY A 19 9.25 -29.90 -6.98
N VAL A 20 8.98 -28.71 -7.53
CA VAL A 20 7.85 -27.86 -7.11
C VAL A 20 6.53 -28.53 -7.48
N MET A 21 6.36 -28.94 -8.74
CA MET A 21 5.13 -29.57 -9.23
C MET A 21 4.82 -30.88 -8.52
N LYS A 22 5.82 -31.70 -8.19
CA LYS A 22 5.64 -32.88 -7.39
C LYS A 22 5.04 -32.57 -6.01
N ARG A 23 5.59 -31.59 -5.30
CA ARG A 23 5.08 -31.17 -3.99
C ARG A 23 3.67 -30.56 -4.06
N VAL A 24 3.36 -29.83 -5.13
CA VAL A 24 2.01 -29.32 -5.38
C VAL A 24 1.03 -30.48 -5.58
N ALA A 25 1.38 -31.45 -6.43
CA ALA A 25 0.54 -32.62 -6.69
C ALA A 25 0.29 -33.48 -5.43
N GLU A 26 1.30 -33.66 -4.59
CA GLU A 26 1.17 -34.36 -3.30
C GLU A 26 0.24 -33.57 -2.35
N ALA A 27 0.41 -32.28 -2.24
CA ALA A 27 -0.43 -31.43 -1.40
C ALA A 27 -1.91 -31.40 -1.86
N LEU A 28 -2.15 -31.43 -3.17
CA LEU A 28 -3.51 -31.56 -3.73
C LEU A 28 -4.12 -32.92 -3.45
N LYS A 29 -3.37 -33.99 -3.63
CA LYS A 29 -3.84 -35.35 -3.27
C LYS A 29 -4.25 -35.45 -1.81
N ASP A 30 -3.45 -34.89 -0.90
CA ASP A 30 -3.74 -34.90 0.53
C ASP A 30 -5.00 -34.08 0.83
N HIS A 31 -5.19 -32.96 0.16
CA HIS A 31 -6.35 -32.09 0.32
C HIS A 31 -7.64 -32.81 -0.14
N PHE A 32 -7.64 -33.42 -1.32
CA PHE A 32 -8.83 -34.04 -1.88
C PHE A 32 -9.11 -35.47 -1.32
N SER A 33 -8.12 -36.13 -0.74
CA SER A 33 -8.32 -37.46 -0.11
C SER A 33 -8.85 -37.38 1.33
N GLY A 34 -9.19 -36.18 1.82
CA GLY A 34 -9.71 -35.98 3.18
C GLY A 34 -8.71 -36.32 4.29
N ARG A 35 -7.44 -36.60 3.94
CA ARG A 35 -6.36 -36.91 4.88
C ARG A 35 -5.65 -35.70 5.43
N SER A 36 -6.17 -34.47 5.23
CA SER A 36 -5.70 -33.34 5.97
C SER A 36 -6.09 -33.54 7.43
N LYS A 37 -5.28 -34.26 8.18
CA LYS A 37 -5.30 -34.15 9.65
C LYS A 37 -5.16 -32.66 9.89
N PRO A 38 -6.06 -32.02 10.72
CA PRO A 38 -5.78 -30.70 11.20
C PRO A 38 -4.38 -30.80 11.79
N VAL A 39 -3.42 -30.07 11.24
CA VAL A 39 -2.13 -29.87 11.90
C VAL A 39 -2.52 -29.13 13.17
N LYS A 40 -2.70 -29.90 14.26
CA LYS A 40 -2.67 -29.29 15.59
C LYS A 40 -1.36 -28.53 15.60
N PRO A 41 -1.39 -27.23 15.83
CA PRO A 41 -0.13 -26.54 16.07
C PRO A 41 0.50 -27.29 17.22
N THR A 42 1.59 -28.02 16.95
CA THR A 42 2.46 -28.50 18.01
C THR A 42 2.79 -27.25 18.79
N LEU A 43 2.34 -27.20 20.01
CA LEU A 43 2.72 -26.17 20.97
C LEU A 43 4.24 -26.37 21.18
N ALA A 44 5.03 -25.93 20.19
CA ALA A 44 6.41 -25.60 20.45
C ALA A 44 6.32 -24.58 21.57
N SER A 45 6.89 -24.93 22.72
CA SER A 45 6.98 -24.15 23.92
C SER A 45 6.84 -22.67 23.59
N GLN A 46 5.76 -22.05 24.08
CA GLN A 46 5.57 -20.62 24.04
C GLN A 46 6.72 -19.99 24.82
N THR A 47 7.86 -19.84 24.17
CA THR A 47 8.68 -18.69 24.47
C THR A 47 7.75 -17.51 24.15
N SER A 48 7.18 -16.92 25.18
CA SER A 48 6.46 -15.69 25.10
C SER A 48 7.43 -14.69 24.48
N ILE A 49 7.38 -14.55 23.15
CA ILE A 49 8.05 -13.45 22.47
C ILE A 49 7.29 -12.24 23.02
N LYS A 50 7.86 -11.63 24.07
CA LYS A 50 7.43 -10.30 24.49
C LYS A 50 7.49 -9.47 23.20
N PRO A 51 6.40 -8.78 22.80
CA PRO A 51 6.48 -7.93 21.64
C PRO A 51 7.65 -6.98 21.86
N GLN A 52 8.73 -7.19 21.11
CA GLN A 52 9.85 -6.28 21.12
C GLN A 52 9.30 -4.99 20.57
N LEU A 53 9.22 -3.95 21.38
CA LEU A 53 8.82 -2.61 20.94
C LEU A 53 9.85 -2.20 19.88
N ILE A 54 9.45 -2.33 18.63
CA ILE A 54 10.24 -1.83 17.52
C ILE A 54 10.15 -0.31 17.60
N GLN A 55 11.27 0.34 17.76
CA GLN A 55 11.37 1.79 17.65
C GLN A 55 10.96 2.21 16.22
N ASP A 56 10.51 3.44 16.08
CA ASP A 56 10.16 4.00 14.78
C ASP A 56 11.34 3.85 13.80
N ILE A 57 11.05 3.34 12.61
CA ILE A 57 12.07 3.16 11.57
C ILE A 57 12.23 4.49 10.85
N LEU A 58 13.42 5.06 10.91
CA LEU A 58 13.78 6.27 10.18
C LEU A 58 14.35 5.87 8.83
N CYS A 59 13.73 6.35 7.75
CA CYS A 59 14.25 6.16 6.40
C CYS A 59 14.26 7.49 5.64
N PRO A 60 15.28 7.74 4.79
CA PRO A 60 15.30 8.93 3.95
C PRO A 60 14.22 8.79 2.85
N ILE A 61 13.38 9.82 2.73
CA ILE A 61 12.33 9.91 1.70
C ILE A 61 12.42 11.28 1.00
N SER A 62 11.79 11.41 -0.17
CA SER A 62 11.67 12.70 -0.84
C SER A 62 10.67 13.61 -0.14
N LEU A 63 10.81 14.93 -0.33
CA LEU A 63 9.85 15.88 0.20
C LEU A 63 8.45 15.66 -0.38
N GLY A 64 8.35 15.39 -1.69
CA GLY A 64 7.09 15.08 -2.35
C GLY A 64 6.40 13.85 -1.77
N GLU A 65 7.17 12.80 -1.37
CA GLU A 65 6.63 11.62 -0.69
C GLU A 65 6.09 11.95 0.70
N LEU A 66 6.81 12.79 1.46
CA LEU A 66 6.36 13.23 2.78
C LEU A 66 5.04 14.00 2.71
N VAL A 67 4.95 14.96 1.79
CA VAL A 67 3.73 15.78 1.61
C VAL A 67 2.57 14.93 1.12
N ASP A 68 2.83 14.03 0.18
CA ASP A 68 1.84 13.09 -0.33
C ASP A 68 1.24 12.23 0.79
N LYS A 69 2.09 11.65 1.62
CA LYS A 69 1.64 10.85 2.75
C LYS A 69 0.84 11.66 3.77
N ILE A 70 1.24 12.89 4.05
CA ILE A 70 0.50 13.81 4.92
C ILE A 70 -0.90 14.09 4.36
N THR A 71 -1.01 14.41 3.07
CA THR A 71 -2.31 14.69 2.44
C THR A 71 -3.24 13.48 2.44
N ILE A 72 -2.71 12.28 2.19
CA ILE A 72 -3.47 11.03 2.30
C ILE A 72 -3.96 10.79 3.73
N LEU A 73 -3.13 11.01 4.74
CA LEU A 73 -3.52 10.86 6.14
C LEU A 73 -4.60 11.88 6.52
N GLN A 74 -4.52 13.13 6.04
CA GLN A 74 -5.57 14.12 6.21
C GLN A 74 -6.91 13.66 5.63
N ILE A 75 -6.93 13.04 4.43
CA ILE A 75 -8.13 12.47 3.84
C ILE A 75 -8.66 11.34 4.73
N LYS A 76 -7.79 10.42 5.16
CA LYS A 76 -8.16 9.31 6.05
C LYS A 76 -8.81 9.78 7.36
N THR A 77 -8.41 10.92 7.91
CA THR A 77 -9.04 11.45 9.13
C THR A 77 -10.51 11.83 8.95
N GLN A 78 -10.95 12.06 7.70
CA GLN A 78 -12.34 12.40 7.39
C GLN A 78 -13.23 11.14 7.22
N HIS A 79 -12.62 9.99 6.94
CA HIS A 79 -13.34 8.76 6.61
C HIS A 79 -13.27 7.68 7.71
N LEU A 80 -12.31 7.78 8.63
CA LEU A 80 -12.08 6.76 9.66
C LEU A 80 -12.60 7.18 11.03
N GLN A 81 -12.90 6.18 11.87
CA GLN A 81 -13.39 6.38 13.23
C GLN A 81 -12.70 5.42 14.22
N GLY A 82 -12.84 5.68 15.51
CA GLY A 82 -12.33 4.83 16.59
C GLY A 82 -10.81 4.65 16.51
N THR A 83 -10.31 3.47 16.88
CA THR A 83 -8.87 3.14 16.92
C THR A 83 -8.16 3.36 15.58
N ALA A 84 -8.85 3.17 14.45
CA ALA A 84 -8.26 3.43 13.14
C ALA A 84 -7.97 4.93 12.96
N LEU A 85 -8.87 5.80 13.39
CA LEU A 85 -8.67 7.25 13.39
C LEU A 85 -7.51 7.65 14.32
N ASP A 86 -7.42 7.05 15.51
CA ASP A 86 -6.34 7.36 16.47
C ASP A 86 -4.97 7.00 15.89
N ASN A 87 -4.86 5.85 15.23
CA ASN A 87 -3.63 5.44 14.54
C ASN A 87 -3.24 6.42 13.43
N VAL A 88 -4.21 6.85 12.61
CA VAL A 88 -3.97 7.82 11.54
C VAL A 88 -3.54 9.18 12.09
N LYS A 89 -4.17 9.67 13.14
CA LYS A 89 -3.81 10.94 13.78
C LYS A 89 -2.39 10.89 14.34
N LYS A 90 -2.02 9.81 15.02
CA LYS A 90 -0.67 9.61 15.55
C LYS A 90 0.39 9.69 14.44
N GLU A 91 0.15 9.04 13.31
CA GLU A 91 1.07 9.07 12.17
C GLU A 91 1.11 10.46 11.53
N LEU A 92 -0.05 11.12 11.35
CA LEU A 92 -0.15 12.45 10.81
C LEU A 92 0.61 13.48 11.66
N ASP A 93 0.49 13.41 12.97
CA ASP A 93 1.20 14.29 13.91
C ASP A 93 2.73 14.10 13.83
N ALA A 94 3.20 12.85 13.74
CA ALA A 94 4.62 12.54 13.60
C ALA A 94 5.19 13.10 12.28
N LEU A 95 4.52 12.85 11.16
CA LEU A 95 4.96 13.35 9.85
C LEU A 95 4.83 14.86 9.73
N GLY A 96 3.77 15.45 10.29
CA GLY A 96 3.58 16.91 10.34
C GLY A 96 4.68 17.59 11.17
N THR A 97 5.11 16.98 12.26
CA THR A 97 6.26 17.46 13.05
C THR A 97 7.56 17.37 12.25
N THR A 98 7.77 16.27 11.52
CA THR A 98 8.92 16.10 10.63
C THR A 98 8.96 17.21 9.59
N LEU A 99 7.82 17.53 8.95
CA LEU A 99 7.74 18.58 7.95
C LEU A 99 8.03 19.98 8.55
N LYS A 100 7.46 20.29 9.70
CA LYS A 100 7.71 21.57 10.41
C LYS A 100 9.18 21.76 10.78
N ASN A 101 9.88 20.70 11.13
CA ASN A 101 11.29 20.75 11.51
C ASN A 101 12.23 21.05 10.34
N LEU A 102 11.74 20.99 9.09
CA LEU A 102 12.55 21.38 7.92
C LEU A 102 12.80 22.90 7.81
N ASN A 103 12.11 23.71 8.64
CA ASN A 103 12.27 25.18 8.71
C ASN A 103 12.06 25.93 7.39
N PHE A 104 11.24 25.41 6.49
CA PHE A 104 10.76 26.13 5.32
C PHE A 104 9.27 25.82 5.07
N ASN A 105 8.61 26.72 4.37
CA ASN A 105 7.21 26.53 4.00
C ASN A 105 7.10 26.02 2.57
N ILE A 106 6.29 24.99 2.41
CA ILE A 106 5.88 24.52 1.07
C ILE A 106 4.74 25.39 0.59
N ASP A 107 4.73 25.70 -0.70
CA ASP A 107 3.63 26.42 -1.34
C ASP A 107 2.30 25.68 -1.11
N ASP A 108 1.36 26.40 -0.52
CA ASP A 108 0.03 25.87 -0.21
C ASP A 108 -0.68 25.38 -1.48
N THR A 109 -0.41 26.01 -2.63
CA THR A 109 -0.97 25.60 -3.93
C THR A 109 -0.51 24.21 -4.33
N LEU A 110 0.77 23.88 -4.17
CA LEU A 110 1.32 22.56 -4.48
C LEU A 110 0.73 21.48 -3.56
N THR A 111 0.66 21.80 -2.27
CA THR A 111 0.09 20.90 -1.27
C THR A 111 -1.40 20.65 -1.55
N GLN A 112 -2.14 21.70 -1.89
CA GLN A 112 -3.56 21.61 -2.19
C GLN A 112 -3.82 20.80 -3.48
N ARG A 113 -3.07 21.03 -4.55
CA ARG A 113 -3.15 20.25 -5.80
C ARG A 113 -2.90 18.77 -5.55
N LEU A 114 -1.91 18.42 -4.71
CA LEU A 114 -1.62 17.04 -4.35
C LEU A 114 -2.77 16.42 -3.55
N LYS A 115 -3.33 17.16 -2.62
CA LYS A 115 -4.48 16.73 -1.82
C LYS A 115 -5.72 16.48 -2.68
N GLU A 116 -6.00 17.35 -3.65
CA GLU A 116 -7.12 17.18 -4.60
C GLU A 116 -6.98 15.89 -5.42
N VAL A 117 -5.81 15.65 -6.00
CA VAL A 117 -5.56 14.41 -6.75
C VAL A 117 -5.70 13.16 -5.85
N ASN A 118 -5.25 13.22 -4.61
CA ASN A 118 -5.42 12.11 -3.67
C ASN A 118 -6.90 11.91 -3.27
N GLN A 119 -7.67 12.98 -3.20
CA GLN A 119 -9.11 12.92 -2.93
C GLN A 119 -9.89 12.31 -4.10
N ASP A 120 -9.54 12.70 -5.34
CA ASP A 120 -10.09 12.12 -6.56
C ASP A 120 -9.77 10.62 -6.64
N LEU A 121 -8.53 10.22 -6.33
CA LEU A 121 -8.12 8.81 -6.27
C LEU A 121 -8.92 8.03 -5.22
N TRP A 122 -9.13 8.60 -4.05
CA TRP A 122 -9.94 7.98 -3.00
C TRP A 122 -11.35 7.67 -3.51
N GLN A 123 -12.01 8.67 -4.11
CA GLN A 123 -13.36 8.53 -4.63
C GLN A 123 -13.44 7.47 -5.75
N ILE A 124 -12.51 7.50 -6.70
CA ILE A 124 -12.48 6.54 -7.81
C ILE A 124 -12.26 5.11 -7.29
N GLU A 125 -11.41 4.93 -6.28
CA GLU A 125 -11.19 3.62 -5.69
C GLU A 125 -12.44 3.09 -4.96
N ASP A 126 -13.22 3.94 -4.32
CA ASP A 126 -14.50 3.55 -3.72
C ASP A 126 -15.53 3.20 -4.80
N ASP A 127 -15.61 3.99 -5.87
CA ASP A 127 -16.51 3.74 -7.00
C ASP A 127 -16.17 2.42 -7.72
N ILE A 128 -14.89 2.10 -7.91
CA ILE A 128 -14.45 0.81 -8.48
C ILE A 128 -14.91 -0.34 -7.59
N ARG A 129 -14.70 -0.25 -6.27
CA ARG A 129 -15.15 -1.29 -5.32
C ARG A 129 -16.67 -1.45 -5.33
N HIS A 130 -17.39 -0.35 -5.52
CA HIS A 130 -18.85 -0.40 -5.67
C HIS A 130 -19.25 -1.17 -6.93
N GLN A 131 -18.67 -0.87 -8.10
CA GLN A 131 -18.90 -1.61 -9.34
C GLN A 131 -18.53 -3.10 -9.20
N GLU A 132 -17.39 -3.40 -8.56
CA GLU A 132 -16.93 -4.77 -8.27
C GLU A 132 -17.96 -5.52 -7.42
N SER A 133 -18.49 -4.90 -6.35
CA SER A 133 -19.48 -5.51 -5.47
C SER A 133 -20.76 -5.90 -6.20
N GLN A 134 -21.09 -5.18 -7.25
CA GLN A 134 -22.25 -5.43 -8.13
C GLN A 134 -21.91 -6.32 -9.33
N LYS A 135 -20.64 -6.74 -9.49
CA LYS A 135 -20.12 -7.47 -10.66
C LYS A 135 -20.41 -6.74 -11.99
N ASN A 136 -20.41 -5.43 -11.95
CA ASN A 136 -20.64 -4.57 -13.11
C ASN A 136 -19.30 -4.12 -13.71
N PHE A 137 -18.86 -4.81 -14.76
CA PHE A 137 -17.57 -4.58 -15.44
C PHE A 137 -17.73 -3.89 -16.80
N GLY A 138 -18.81 -3.14 -16.98
CA GLY A 138 -19.10 -2.39 -18.20
C GLY A 138 -18.22 -1.14 -18.38
N GLU A 139 -18.69 -0.24 -19.27
CA GLU A 139 -17.93 0.97 -19.63
C GLU A 139 -17.59 1.86 -18.44
N THR A 140 -18.48 1.98 -17.46
CA THR A 140 -18.24 2.76 -16.24
C THR A 140 -17.05 2.21 -15.47
N PHE A 141 -16.95 0.89 -15.28
CA PHE A 141 -15.82 0.25 -14.63
C PHE A 141 -14.51 0.50 -15.39
N ILE A 142 -14.55 0.37 -16.72
CA ILE A 142 -13.39 0.61 -17.59
C ILE A 142 -12.93 2.07 -17.47
N HIS A 143 -13.86 3.01 -17.48
CA HIS A 143 -13.55 4.44 -17.33
C HIS A 143 -12.90 4.74 -15.97
N LEU A 144 -13.47 4.23 -14.88
CA LEU A 144 -12.92 4.39 -13.53
C LEU A 144 -11.50 3.77 -13.44
N ALA A 145 -11.32 2.55 -13.96
CA ALA A 145 -10.02 1.88 -13.97
C ALA A 145 -8.96 2.67 -14.75
N ARG A 146 -9.34 3.30 -15.86
CA ARG A 146 -8.46 4.18 -16.63
C ARG A 146 -8.12 5.46 -15.87
N SER A 147 -9.05 6.02 -15.14
CA SER A 147 -8.81 7.22 -14.32
C SER A 147 -7.78 7.00 -13.22
N VAL A 148 -7.66 5.78 -12.67
CA VAL A 148 -6.67 5.45 -11.63
C VAL A 148 -5.24 5.75 -12.09
N TYR A 149 -4.81 5.22 -13.25
CA TYR A 149 -3.44 5.44 -13.69
C TYR A 149 -3.21 6.88 -14.15
N GLN A 150 -4.21 7.54 -14.77
CA GLN A 150 -4.11 8.95 -15.17
C GLN A 150 -3.92 9.88 -13.96
N LEU A 151 -4.69 9.67 -12.89
CA LEU A 151 -4.54 10.44 -11.66
C LEU A 151 -3.22 10.11 -10.93
N ASN A 152 -2.79 8.86 -10.93
CA ASN A 152 -1.48 8.50 -10.38
C ASN A 152 -0.32 9.15 -11.15
N ASP A 153 -0.45 9.37 -12.46
CA ASP A 153 0.55 10.10 -13.23
C ASP A 153 0.56 11.59 -12.86
N ARG A 154 -0.62 12.21 -12.71
CA ARG A 154 -0.73 13.59 -12.19
C ARG A 154 -0.14 13.72 -10.78
N ARG A 155 -0.44 12.79 -9.89
CA ARG A 155 0.10 12.72 -8.53
C ARG A 155 1.62 12.67 -8.54
N ALA A 156 2.21 11.80 -9.36
CA ALA A 156 3.65 11.70 -9.49
C ALA A 156 4.27 12.97 -10.07
N ALA A 157 3.63 13.61 -11.04
CA ALA A 157 4.10 14.88 -11.61
C ALA A 157 4.14 15.99 -10.54
N ILE A 158 3.11 16.11 -9.69
CA ILE A 158 3.08 17.09 -8.59
C ILE A 158 4.14 16.77 -7.53
N LYS A 159 4.33 15.51 -7.16
CA LYS A 159 5.41 15.09 -6.25
C LYS A 159 6.79 15.45 -6.81
N ARG A 160 7.01 15.22 -8.10
CA ARG A 160 8.23 15.60 -8.78
C ARG A 160 8.43 17.12 -8.81
N GLU A 161 7.36 17.88 -9.06
CA GLU A 161 7.37 19.36 -9.00
C GLU A 161 7.79 19.86 -7.61
N ILE A 162 7.22 19.30 -6.53
CA ILE A 162 7.63 19.59 -5.16
C ILE A 162 9.12 19.27 -4.96
N ASN A 163 9.56 18.08 -5.36
CA ASN A 163 10.94 17.65 -5.18
C ASN A 163 11.93 18.56 -5.89
N THR A 164 11.65 18.98 -7.12
CA THR A 164 12.52 19.84 -7.91
C THR A 164 12.51 21.28 -7.42
N THR A 165 11.34 21.81 -7.04
CA THR A 165 11.20 23.19 -6.54
C THR A 165 11.98 23.39 -5.25
N TYR A 166 11.98 22.41 -4.36
CA TYR A 166 12.63 22.52 -3.04
C TYR A 166 13.97 21.78 -2.95
N GLY A 167 14.52 21.29 -4.06
CA GLY A 167 15.84 20.67 -4.10
C GLY A 167 15.94 19.37 -3.30
N SER A 168 14.87 18.55 -3.31
CA SER A 168 14.89 17.25 -2.64
C SER A 168 15.98 16.35 -3.21
N THR A 169 16.76 15.67 -2.35
CA THR A 169 17.80 14.72 -2.78
C THR A 169 17.23 13.54 -3.56
N PHE A 170 16.04 13.10 -3.20
CA PHE A 170 15.34 12.02 -3.90
C PHE A 170 14.25 12.59 -4.78
N ILE A 171 14.15 12.09 -6.00
CA ILE A 171 13.16 12.51 -6.99
C ILE A 171 12.37 11.28 -7.42
N GLU A 172 11.05 11.42 -7.50
CA GLU A 172 10.19 10.37 -8.02
C GLU A 172 10.48 10.12 -9.49
N GLU A 173 10.78 8.88 -9.84
CA GLU A 173 10.98 8.44 -11.22
C GLU A 173 9.94 7.37 -11.58
N LYS A 174 9.38 7.49 -12.77
CA LYS A 174 8.45 6.53 -13.33
C LYS A 174 8.86 6.19 -14.75
N SER A 175 8.76 4.93 -15.11
CA SER A 175 9.00 4.45 -16.47
C SER A 175 7.84 3.55 -16.89
N TYR A 176 6.81 4.17 -17.43
CA TYR A 176 5.66 3.46 -17.99
C TYR A 176 5.59 3.68 -19.50
N GLN A 177 4.98 2.71 -20.21
CA GLN A 177 4.61 2.91 -21.60
C GLN A 177 3.54 4.01 -21.66
N GLN A 178 3.70 4.94 -22.60
CA GLN A 178 2.68 5.96 -22.85
C GLN A 178 1.42 5.34 -23.45
N TYR A 179 0.26 5.84 -23.07
CA TYR A 179 -1.06 5.42 -23.53
C TYR A 179 -1.71 6.49 -24.42
#